data_7aa837b357ee0e0dfcb4e31c39bec987
#
_entry.id   7aa837b357ee0e0dfcb4e31c39bec987
#
_cell.length_a   1.000
_cell.length_b   1.000
_cell.length_c   1.000
_cell.angle_alpha   90.00
_cell.angle_beta   90.00
_cell.angle_gamma   90.00
#
_symmetry.space_group_name_H-M   'P 1'
#
loop_
_entity.id
_entity.type
_entity.pdbx_description
1 polymer ?
#
loop_
_entity_poly.entity_id
_entity_poly.type
_entity_poly.pdbx_seq_one_letter_code
_entity_poly.pdbx_strand_id
1 'polypeptide(L)'
;MSPTWMAVASGELGVATFPPGQSNPRIEQYHALTNISGYDDKASWCSSFINWCLGQVGVAGTGSALARSWLTWGEALDGPREGSIVVLSRDEPDGWRGHVGFYLHSDSTHVHLLGGNQLDQVREHFYPLTAVLGYRWPTAAL
;
A
#
# COMPACT_ATOMS: atom_id res chain seq x y z
N MET A 1 13.29 0.39 -15.10
CA MET A 1 13.46 -0.83 -14.31
C MET A 1 12.62 -0.72 -13.03
N SER A 2 11.85 -1.75 -12.73
CA SER A 2 11.02 -1.75 -11.53
C SER A 2 11.88 -1.95 -10.28
N PRO A 3 11.56 -1.29 -9.16
CA PRO A 3 12.25 -1.56 -7.90
C PRO A 3 11.97 -2.98 -7.40
N THR A 4 12.86 -3.49 -6.57
CA THR A 4 12.82 -4.88 -6.10
C THR A 4 11.53 -5.26 -5.37
N TRP A 5 10.92 -4.31 -4.66
CA TRP A 5 9.67 -4.59 -3.94
C TRP A 5 8.49 -4.85 -4.86
N MET A 6 8.57 -4.45 -6.15
CA MET A 6 7.47 -4.71 -7.08
C MET A 6 7.38 -6.19 -7.45
N ALA A 7 8.50 -6.89 -7.54
CA ALA A 7 8.48 -8.34 -7.74
C ALA A 7 7.84 -9.04 -6.53
N VAL A 8 8.13 -8.57 -5.32
CA VAL A 8 7.52 -9.10 -4.09
C VAL A 8 6.01 -8.87 -4.13
N ALA A 9 5.58 -7.65 -4.41
CA ALA A 9 4.15 -7.32 -4.46
C ALA A 9 3.42 -8.14 -5.52
N SER A 10 4.01 -8.29 -6.71
CA SER A 10 3.41 -9.07 -7.80
C SER A 10 3.27 -10.54 -7.42
N GLY A 11 4.18 -11.07 -6.62
CA GLY A 11 4.11 -12.45 -6.14
C GLY A 11 2.94 -12.70 -5.20
N GLU A 12 2.33 -11.65 -4.66
CA GLU A 12 1.20 -11.76 -3.75
C GLU A 12 -0.16 -11.57 -4.43
N LEU A 13 -0.19 -11.35 -5.75
CA LEU A 13 -1.45 -11.15 -6.48
C LEU A 13 -2.42 -12.29 -6.18
N GLY A 14 -3.66 -11.95 -5.84
CA GLY A 14 -4.71 -12.92 -5.54
C GLY A 14 -4.88 -13.23 -4.06
N VAL A 15 -3.95 -12.82 -3.19
CA VAL A 15 -4.15 -12.96 -1.74
C VAL A 15 -5.38 -12.13 -1.36
N ALA A 16 -6.33 -12.75 -0.66
CA ALA A 16 -7.65 -12.14 -0.41
C ALA A 16 -8.09 -12.35 1.03
N THR A 17 -8.93 -11.42 1.49
CA THR A 17 -9.62 -11.54 2.77
C THR A 17 -10.50 -12.80 2.75
N PHE A 18 -10.48 -13.58 3.82
CA PHE A 18 -11.31 -14.79 3.94
C PHE A 18 -12.73 -14.40 4.38
N PRO A 19 -13.71 -15.30 4.19
CA PRO A 19 -15.08 -15.03 4.62
C PRO A 19 -15.18 -14.76 6.13
N PRO A 20 -16.29 -14.15 6.60
CA PRO A 20 -16.52 -13.93 8.02
C PRO A 20 -16.35 -15.23 8.83
N GLY A 21 -15.70 -15.11 9.98
CA GLY A 21 -15.40 -16.27 10.85
C GLY A 21 -14.09 -16.98 10.50
N GLN A 22 -13.42 -16.57 9.43
CA GLN A 22 -12.12 -17.10 9.03
C GLN A 22 -11.14 -15.94 8.87
N SER A 23 -9.84 -16.23 8.93
CA SER A 23 -8.82 -15.21 8.74
C SER A 23 -7.67 -15.77 7.90
N ASN A 24 -7.25 -14.99 6.88
CA ASN A 24 -6.15 -15.39 6.02
C ASN A 24 -4.82 -15.18 6.75
N PRO A 25 -4.06 -16.24 7.04
CA PRO A 25 -2.80 -16.11 7.77
C PRO A 25 -1.76 -15.28 7.04
N ARG A 26 -1.81 -15.18 5.70
CA ARG A 26 -0.88 -14.32 4.97
C ARG A 26 -1.15 -12.85 5.28
N ILE A 27 -2.41 -12.44 5.36
CA ILE A 27 -2.77 -11.06 5.70
C ILE A 27 -2.39 -10.76 7.14
N GLU A 28 -2.52 -11.72 8.03
CA GLU A 28 -2.02 -11.58 9.40
C GLU A 28 -0.51 -11.32 9.43
N GLN A 29 0.25 -11.95 8.51
CA GLN A 29 1.68 -11.68 8.38
C GLN A 29 1.94 -10.25 7.90
N TYR A 30 1.09 -9.70 7.04
CA TYR A 30 1.23 -8.30 6.63
C TYR A 30 1.11 -7.36 7.82
N HIS A 31 0.20 -7.65 8.76
CA HIS A 31 0.02 -6.81 9.95
C HIS A 31 1.19 -6.91 10.93
N ALA A 32 2.01 -7.94 10.85
CA ALA A 32 3.03 -8.22 11.88
C ALA A 32 4.08 -7.12 12.02
N LEU A 33 4.33 -6.34 10.96
CA LEU A 33 5.30 -5.24 10.99
C LEU A 33 4.66 -3.89 11.34
N THR A 34 3.39 -3.89 11.78
CA THR A 34 2.66 -2.65 12.06
C THR A 34 2.19 -2.61 13.51
N ASN A 35 1.59 -1.48 13.88
CA ASN A 35 1.02 -1.28 15.22
C ASN A 35 -0.25 -2.10 15.48
N ILE A 36 -0.74 -2.85 14.47
CA ILE A 36 -1.87 -3.78 14.63
C ILE A 36 -1.42 -5.23 14.46
N SER A 37 -0.17 -5.54 14.82
CA SER A 37 0.31 -6.93 14.86
C SER A 37 -0.64 -7.78 15.71
N GLY A 38 -1.05 -8.92 15.19
CA GLY A 38 -2.02 -9.81 15.84
C GLY A 38 -3.47 -9.61 15.42
N TYR A 39 -3.77 -8.56 14.67
CA TYR A 39 -5.12 -8.38 14.13
C TYR A 39 -5.37 -9.35 12.98
N ASP A 40 -6.65 -9.67 12.75
CA ASP A 40 -7.05 -10.57 11.68
C ASP A 40 -7.14 -9.85 10.33
N ASP A 41 -7.61 -10.55 9.30
CA ASP A 41 -7.70 -10.02 7.94
C ASP A 41 -8.90 -9.07 7.73
N LYS A 42 -9.71 -8.81 8.75
CA LYS A 42 -10.83 -7.86 8.67
C LYS A 42 -10.39 -6.42 8.94
N ALA A 43 -9.26 -6.23 9.62
CA ALA A 43 -8.67 -4.90 9.77
C ALA A 43 -8.14 -4.42 8.41
N SER A 44 -8.23 -3.12 8.13
CA SER A 44 -7.72 -2.55 6.87
C SER A 44 -6.24 -2.89 6.71
N TRP A 45 -5.87 -3.48 5.58
CA TRP A 45 -4.53 -4.03 5.40
C TRP A 45 -3.75 -3.46 4.22
N CYS A 46 -4.20 -2.34 3.65
CA CYS A 46 -3.47 -1.73 2.53
C CYS A 46 -2.07 -1.25 2.95
N SER A 47 -1.95 -0.56 4.08
CA SER A 47 -0.65 -0.10 4.60
C SER A 47 0.19 -1.26 5.13
N SER A 48 -0.45 -2.23 5.78
CA SER A 48 0.23 -3.44 6.25
C SER A 48 0.92 -4.17 5.10
N PHE A 49 0.23 -4.29 3.96
CA PHE A 49 0.80 -4.91 2.77
C PHE A 49 2.05 -4.17 2.27
N ILE A 50 2.01 -2.83 2.21
CA ILE A 50 3.17 -2.04 1.78
C ILE A 50 4.34 -2.24 2.74
N ASN A 51 4.09 -2.17 4.06
CA ASN A 51 5.13 -2.42 5.07
C ASN A 51 5.75 -3.81 4.88
N TRP A 52 4.94 -4.82 4.64
CA TRP A 52 5.43 -6.19 4.45
C TRP A 52 6.28 -6.30 3.19
N CYS A 53 5.82 -5.77 2.06
CA CYS A 53 6.57 -5.84 0.81
C CYS A 53 7.94 -5.16 0.91
N LEU A 54 7.99 -3.98 1.49
CA LEU A 54 9.25 -3.27 1.70
C LEU A 54 10.17 -4.05 2.64
N GLY A 55 9.60 -4.63 3.70
CA GLY A 55 10.37 -5.42 4.66
C GLY A 55 11.04 -6.63 4.01
N GLN A 56 10.42 -7.23 2.99
CA GLN A 56 11.00 -8.38 2.28
C GLN A 56 12.29 -8.02 1.53
N VAL A 57 12.49 -6.76 1.21
CA VAL A 57 13.70 -6.29 0.50
C VAL A 57 14.59 -5.43 1.39
N GLY A 58 14.37 -5.47 2.71
CA GLY A 58 15.23 -4.78 3.67
C GLY A 58 14.95 -3.28 3.80
N VAL A 59 13.82 -2.80 3.34
CA VAL A 59 13.43 -1.39 3.45
C VAL A 59 12.47 -1.24 4.61
N ALA A 60 12.80 -0.37 5.57
CA ALA A 60 11.92 -0.09 6.70
C ALA A 60 10.74 0.78 6.24
N GLY A 61 9.53 0.32 6.51
CA GLY A 61 8.31 1.09 6.24
C GLY A 61 7.96 2.00 7.42
N THR A 62 6.68 2.41 7.47
CA THR A 62 6.20 3.30 8.53
C THR A 62 5.93 2.57 9.85
N GLY A 63 5.73 1.25 9.79
CA GLY A 63 5.30 0.49 10.97
C GLY A 63 3.86 0.80 11.39
N SER A 64 3.10 1.51 10.59
CA SER A 64 1.73 1.93 10.90
C SER A 64 0.74 1.32 9.92
N ALA A 65 -0.43 0.95 10.42
CA ALA A 65 -1.54 0.47 9.58
C ALA A 65 -2.30 1.61 8.90
N LEU A 66 -2.03 2.87 9.24
CA LEU A 66 -2.69 4.00 8.63
C LEU A 66 -2.07 4.32 7.27
N ALA A 67 -2.92 4.38 6.23
CA ALA A 67 -2.46 4.71 4.88
C ALA A 67 -1.76 6.08 4.85
N ARG A 68 -2.27 7.06 5.56
CA ARG A 68 -1.70 8.41 5.57
C ARG A 68 -0.38 8.53 6.33
N SER A 69 0.04 7.47 7.06
CA SER A 69 1.35 7.45 7.70
C SER A 69 2.47 7.63 6.68
N TRP A 70 2.22 7.25 5.42
CA TRP A 70 3.22 7.36 4.36
C TRP A 70 3.46 8.79 3.90
N LEU A 71 2.60 9.73 4.26
CA LEU A 71 2.78 11.15 3.87
C LEU A 71 3.96 11.81 4.57
N THR A 72 4.46 11.25 5.66
CA THR A 72 5.64 11.76 6.38
C THR A 72 6.83 10.81 6.28
N TRP A 73 6.74 9.82 5.41
CA TRP A 73 7.76 8.78 5.25
C TRP A 73 8.56 9.00 3.96
N GLY A 74 9.85 8.66 4.00
CA GLY A 74 10.69 8.71 2.82
C GLY A 74 10.85 10.12 2.27
N GLU A 75 11.07 10.21 0.96
CA GLU A 75 11.11 11.52 0.29
C GLU A 75 9.87 11.70 -0.58
N ALA A 76 9.37 12.93 -0.60
CA ALA A 76 8.26 13.30 -1.46
C ALA A 76 8.76 13.45 -2.89
N LEU A 77 8.04 12.83 -3.83
CA LEU A 77 8.31 12.99 -5.26
C LEU A 77 7.41 14.06 -5.84
N ASP A 78 7.90 14.78 -6.83
CA ASP A 78 7.11 15.81 -7.54
C ASP A 78 6.05 15.20 -8.44
N GLY A 79 6.20 13.93 -8.80
CA GLY A 79 5.26 13.24 -9.65
C GLY A 79 5.42 11.73 -9.54
N PRO A 80 4.66 10.99 -10.34
CA PRO A 80 4.67 9.53 -10.27
C PRO A 80 5.97 8.91 -10.78
N ARG A 81 6.32 7.78 -10.20
CA ARG A 81 7.43 6.94 -10.60
C ARG A 81 7.00 5.48 -10.40
N GLU A 82 7.30 4.61 -11.33
CA GLU A 82 6.91 3.20 -11.22
C GLU A 82 7.44 2.61 -9.92
N GLY A 83 6.54 1.99 -9.16
CA GLY A 83 6.86 1.42 -7.86
C GLY A 83 6.86 2.42 -6.72
N SER A 84 6.62 3.71 -6.97
CA SER A 84 6.48 4.68 -5.89
C SER A 84 5.25 4.38 -5.05
N ILE A 85 5.28 4.83 -3.80
CA ILE A 85 4.18 4.65 -2.87
C ILE A 85 3.23 5.83 -3.05
N VAL A 86 1.97 5.53 -3.39
CA VAL A 86 0.94 6.53 -3.68
C VAL A 86 -0.06 6.52 -2.55
N VAL A 87 -0.28 7.68 -1.95
CA VAL A 87 -1.26 7.85 -0.88
C VAL A 87 -2.47 8.58 -1.44
N LEU A 88 -3.64 8.00 -1.20
CA LEU A 88 -4.92 8.54 -1.66
C LEU A 88 -5.79 8.94 -0.49
N SER A 89 -6.61 9.98 -0.68
CA SER A 89 -7.66 10.31 0.27
C SER A 89 -8.82 9.32 0.12
N ARG A 90 -9.53 9.09 1.22
CA ARG A 90 -10.85 8.46 1.22
C ARG A 90 -11.78 9.44 1.91
N ASP A 91 -12.92 9.70 1.29
CA ASP A 91 -13.96 10.62 1.76
C ASP A 91 -13.51 12.07 1.66
N GLU A 92 -12.55 12.52 2.48
CA GLU A 92 -12.15 13.93 2.54
C GLU A 92 -10.65 14.11 2.43
N PRO A 93 -10.18 15.15 1.70
CA PRO A 93 -8.74 15.41 1.58
C PRO A 93 -8.05 15.66 2.93
N ASP A 94 -8.76 16.27 3.88
CA ASP A 94 -8.23 16.61 5.20
C ASP A 94 -8.51 15.55 6.26
N GLY A 95 -9.22 14.46 5.89
CA GLY A 95 -9.56 13.40 6.81
C GLY A 95 -8.38 12.53 7.19
N TRP A 96 -8.64 11.54 8.07
CA TRP A 96 -7.61 10.58 8.48
C TRP A 96 -7.64 9.30 7.63
N ARG A 97 -8.73 9.05 6.93
CA ARG A 97 -8.89 7.86 6.10
C ARG A 97 -8.13 8.01 4.79
N GLY A 98 -7.57 6.93 4.32
CA GLY A 98 -6.86 6.93 3.07
C GLY A 98 -6.67 5.52 2.53
N HIS A 99 -6.00 5.47 1.40
CA HIS A 99 -5.55 4.23 0.79
C HIS A 99 -4.12 4.42 0.33
N VAL A 100 -3.36 3.33 0.24
CA VAL A 100 -1.98 3.37 -0.21
C VAL A 100 -1.70 2.16 -1.09
N GLY A 101 -0.95 2.37 -2.15
CA GLY A 101 -0.54 1.32 -3.06
C GLY A 101 0.73 1.71 -3.81
N PHE A 102 1.23 0.77 -4.62
CA PHE A 102 2.38 1.01 -5.48
C PHE A 102 1.94 1.49 -6.86
N TYR A 103 2.58 2.52 -7.36
CA TYR A 103 2.27 3.11 -8.67
C TYR A 103 2.65 2.15 -9.80
N LEU A 104 1.72 1.93 -10.71
CA LEU A 104 1.94 1.18 -11.94
C LEU A 104 2.02 2.12 -13.14
N HIS A 105 0.94 2.82 -13.40
CA HIS A 105 0.82 3.80 -14.49
C HIS A 105 -0.39 4.69 -14.24
N SER A 106 -0.54 5.73 -15.06
CA SER A 106 -1.69 6.62 -14.99
C SER A 106 -2.04 7.15 -16.37
N ASP A 107 -3.27 7.61 -16.50
CA ASP A 107 -3.75 8.33 -17.67
C ASP A 107 -4.19 9.73 -17.23
N SER A 108 -4.98 10.43 -18.07
CA SER A 108 -5.40 11.81 -17.77
C SER A 108 -6.42 11.92 -16.63
N THR A 109 -7.02 10.81 -16.20
CA THR A 109 -8.10 10.83 -15.21
C THR A 109 -7.88 9.90 -14.03
N HIS A 110 -7.11 8.82 -14.20
CA HIS A 110 -6.96 7.76 -13.19
C HIS A 110 -5.52 7.36 -12.98
N VAL A 111 -5.21 6.92 -11.76
CA VAL A 111 -3.97 6.27 -11.38
C VAL A 111 -4.25 4.79 -11.14
N HIS A 112 -3.36 3.92 -11.63
CA HIS A 112 -3.46 2.48 -11.45
C HIS A 112 -2.41 2.02 -10.45
N LEU A 113 -2.85 1.30 -9.42
CA LEU A 113 -2.01 0.86 -8.32
C LEU A 113 -2.05 -0.65 -8.18
N LEU A 114 -0.91 -1.23 -7.82
CA LEU A 114 -0.83 -2.58 -7.27
C LEU A 114 -0.84 -2.44 -5.76
N GLY A 115 -1.85 -2.98 -5.11
CA GLY A 115 -1.97 -2.81 -3.68
C GLY A 115 -2.78 -3.89 -3.00
N GLY A 116 -2.74 -3.89 -1.67
CA GLY A 116 -3.52 -4.77 -0.82
C GLY A 116 -4.84 -4.15 -0.45
N ASN A 117 -5.78 -5.01 -0.10
CA ASN A 117 -7.13 -4.61 0.30
C ASN A 117 -7.86 -3.77 -0.77
N GLN A 118 -7.56 -4.06 -2.02
CA GLN A 118 -8.25 -3.47 -3.17
C GLN A 118 -9.31 -4.48 -3.61
N LEU A 119 -10.58 -4.17 -3.32
CA LEU A 119 -11.69 -5.13 -3.43
C LEU A 119 -11.37 -6.40 -2.61
N ASP A 120 -10.82 -6.20 -1.40
CA ASP A 120 -10.50 -7.25 -0.43
C ASP A 120 -9.41 -8.23 -0.90
N GLN A 121 -8.55 -7.81 -1.84
CA GLN A 121 -7.46 -8.67 -2.31
C GLN A 121 -6.25 -7.85 -2.76
N VAL A 122 -5.13 -8.53 -2.96
CA VAL A 122 -3.97 -7.95 -3.65
C VAL A 122 -4.26 -8.00 -5.13
N ARG A 123 -4.36 -6.83 -5.75
CA ARG A 123 -4.66 -6.73 -7.18
C ARG A 123 -4.28 -5.36 -7.71
N GLU A 124 -4.33 -5.23 -9.02
CA GLU A 124 -4.31 -3.93 -9.67
C GLU A 124 -5.72 -3.33 -9.60
N HIS A 125 -5.80 -2.02 -9.28
CA HIS A 125 -7.06 -1.29 -9.28
C HIS A 125 -6.79 0.18 -9.59
N PHE A 126 -7.80 0.89 -10.05
CA PHE A 126 -7.65 2.28 -10.46
C PHE A 126 -8.47 3.22 -9.57
N TYR A 127 -7.99 4.46 -9.48
CA TYR A 127 -8.58 5.49 -8.62
C TYR A 127 -8.48 6.83 -9.33
N PRO A 128 -9.38 7.81 -9.04
CA PRO A 128 -9.28 9.11 -9.67
C PRO A 128 -8.01 9.84 -9.25
N LEU A 129 -7.36 10.51 -10.20
CA LEU A 129 -6.16 11.31 -9.91
C LEU A 129 -6.43 12.39 -8.86
N THR A 130 -7.66 12.90 -8.79
CA THR A 130 -8.04 13.91 -7.80
C THR A 130 -7.94 13.42 -6.36
N ALA A 131 -7.88 12.11 -6.14
CA ALA A 131 -7.72 11.53 -4.80
C ALA A 131 -6.27 11.46 -4.34
N VAL A 132 -5.29 11.68 -5.21
CA VAL A 132 -3.86 11.53 -4.87
C VAL A 132 -3.44 12.65 -3.92
N LEU A 133 -2.88 12.24 -2.76
CA LEU A 133 -2.33 13.16 -1.78
C LEU A 133 -0.82 13.32 -1.92
N GLY A 134 -0.13 12.32 -2.44
CA GLY A 134 1.29 12.39 -2.65
C GLY A 134 1.91 11.10 -3.12
N TYR A 135 3.14 11.22 -3.59
CA TYR A 135 4.00 10.11 -4.03
C TYR A 135 5.24 10.09 -3.15
N ARG A 136 5.65 8.90 -2.72
CA ARG A 136 6.80 8.75 -1.80
C ARG A 136 7.77 7.70 -2.31
N TRP A 137 9.03 7.87 -1.95
CA TRP A 137 10.11 6.96 -2.30
C TRP A 137 11.01 6.75 -1.09
N PRO A 138 11.53 5.53 -0.87
CA PRO A 138 12.42 5.29 0.27
C PRO A 138 13.71 6.12 0.15
N THR A 139 14.06 6.83 1.20
CA THR A 139 15.30 7.62 1.19
C THR A 139 16.55 6.74 1.22
N ALA A 140 16.44 5.54 1.78
CA ALA A 140 17.57 4.63 1.95
C ALA A 140 17.59 3.49 0.94
N ALA A 141 16.67 3.43 -0.02
CA ALA A 141 16.56 2.35 -1.00
C ALA A 141 17.39 2.67 -2.24
N LEU A 142 18.67 2.64 -2.11
CA LEU A 142 19.58 3.00 -3.19
C LEU A 142 20.22 1.78 -3.83
#